data_1d7e75206914b81fcd1ab47d9b6b3b63
#
_entry.id   1d7e75206914b81fcd1ab47d9b6b3b63
#
_cell.length_a   1.000
_cell.length_b   1.000
_cell.length_c   1.000
_cell.angle_alpha   90.00
_cell.angle_beta   90.00
_cell.angle_gamma   90.00
#
_symmetry.space_group_name_H-M   'P 1'
#
loop_
_entity.id
_entity.type
_entity.pdbx_description
1 polymer ?
#
loop_
_entity_poly.entity_id
_entity_poly.type
_entity_poly.pdbx_seq_one_letter_code
_entity_poly.pdbx_strand_id
1 'polypeptide(L)'
;VRSGIPLFIVMRALGVISDKKIMEYILLDIDKNEHYLDHLVPCVHDAGVVFTQELALQYIKMFTKGKTISYVMDILSDYFLPHMGELKFKEKALFLGHMVFGMLKVYLKEEKPTDRDNYKYKRIETPGILLRELFREYYMIMKRNILLKMDKRYYYKKGFHDMNFVNLIMSEYKDIFRERDVEEGFKKAFKGNWGAQSHTKREGVVQDLNILSFISALSHKRKLNLPMDSTAKVIAPRLLNSSQWGLIDPVDSPDGGNIGLHKHLAISAEISTDYSMYDLLHFLKFNFNIYALNESTSHDLKHMTKVFINGAWCGLIQEPRESLSRLKIYKLNGIIPIQTSISWNIKNNILEMYTDGGRLVRPIFVVNNEKPSYESKKFKERGDYTWIDL
;
A
#
# COMPACT_ATOMS: atom_id res chain seq x y z
N VAL A 1 -18.03 -4.22 8.49
CA VAL A 1 -18.91 -5.37 8.21
C VAL A 1 -18.65 -6.42 9.28
N ARG A 2 -19.70 -6.87 10.00
CA ARG A 2 -19.57 -7.86 11.09
C ARG A 2 -19.58 -9.34 10.61
N SER A 3 -20.03 -9.57 9.37
CA SER A 3 -20.06 -10.88 8.72
C SER A 3 -19.41 -10.79 7.34
N GLY A 4 -18.86 -11.90 6.86
CA GLY A 4 -18.29 -11.98 5.51
C GLY A 4 -19.38 -11.78 4.44
N ILE A 5 -19.01 -11.16 3.32
CA ILE A 5 -19.86 -11.05 2.14
C ILE A 5 -19.36 -12.12 1.16
N PRO A 6 -20.22 -12.94 0.56
CA PRO A 6 -19.82 -13.94 -0.42
C PRO A 6 -19.07 -13.33 -1.60
N LEU A 7 -18.02 -14.02 -2.05
CA LEU A 7 -17.11 -13.54 -3.09
C LEU A 7 -17.83 -13.15 -4.39
N PHE A 8 -18.75 -14.01 -4.87
CA PHE A 8 -19.47 -13.78 -6.12
C PHE A 8 -20.39 -12.56 -6.04
N ILE A 9 -20.94 -12.26 -4.86
CA ILE A 9 -21.75 -11.05 -4.64
C ILE A 9 -20.87 -9.80 -4.77
N VAL A 10 -19.64 -9.82 -4.21
CA VAL A 10 -18.69 -8.69 -4.36
C VAL A 10 -18.29 -8.52 -5.82
N MET A 11 -18.01 -9.61 -6.55
CA MET A 11 -17.67 -9.55 -7.97
C MET A 11 -18.81 -8.97 -8.81
N ARG A 12 -20.06 -9.40 -8.54
CA ARG A 12 -21.26 -8.87 -9.22
C ARG A 12 -21.49 -7.39 -8.90
N ALA A 13 -21.25 -6.96 -7.66
CA ALA A 13 -21.30 -5.54 -7.28
C ALA A 13 -20.27 -4.70 -8.04
N LEU A 14 -19.09 -5.26 -8.35
CA LEU A 14 -18.06 -4.62 -9.18
C LEU A 14 -18.37 -4.65 -10.70
N GLY A 15 -19.51 -5.22 -11.10
CA GLY A 15 -19.97 -5.25 -12.49
C GLY A 15 -19.65 -6.54 -13.28
N VAL A 16 -19.10 -7.57 -12.64
CA VAL A 16 -18.85 -8.87 -13.27
C VAL A 16 -19.99 -9.81 -12.92
N ILE A 17 -20.99 -9.92 -13.82
CA ILE A 17 -22.27 -10.61 -13.53
C ILE A 17 -22.19 -12.11 -13.76
N SER A 18 -21.59 -12.55 -14.88
CA SER A 18 -21.55 -13.96 -15.28
C SER A 18 -20.58 -14.77 -14.43
N ASP A 19 -21.04 -15.92 -13.91
CA ASP A 19 -20.21 -16.82 -13.09
C ASP A 19 -19.01 -17.35 -13.85
N LYS A 20 -19.15 -17.69 -15.13
CA LYS A 20 -18.04 -18.08 -15.99
C LYS A 20 -16.99 -16.97 -16.06
N LYS A 21 -17.42 -15.73 -16.23
CA LYS A 21 -16.51 -14.57 -16.31
C LYS A 21 -15.84 -14.27 -14.97
N ILE A 22 -16.52 -14.51 -13.85
CA ILE A 22 -15.92 -14.41 -12.51
C ILE A 22 -14.82 -15.47 -12.36
N MET A 23 -15.08 -16.72 -12.76
CA MET A 23 -14.08 -17.78 -12.74
C MET A 23 -12.89 -17.47 -13.67
N GLU A 24 -13.13 -16.92 -14.87
CA GLU A 24 -12.08 -16.45 -15.77
C GLU A 24 -11.22 -15.34 -15.14
N TYR A 25 -11.80 -14.42 -14.36
CA TYR A 25 -11.06 -13.37 -13.67
C TYR A 25 -10.22 -13.92 -12.52
N ILE A 26 -10.65 -15.00 -11.87
CA ILE A 26 -9.91 -15.66 -10.79
C ILE A 26 -8.79 -16.52 -11.35
N LEU A 27 -9.12 -17.44 -12.25
CA LEU A 27 -8.19 -18.48 -12.71
C LEU A 27 -7.33 -18.03 -13.91
N LEU A 28 -7.77 -17.00 -14.63
CA LEU A 28 -7.24 -16.48 -15.89
C LEU A 28 -7.25 -17.52 -17.02
N ASP A 29 -6.76 -18.71 -16.80
CA ASP A 29 -6.78 -19.86 -17.72
C ASP A 29 -7.53 -21.02 -17.05
N ILE A 30 -8.80 -21.20 -17.43
CA ILE A 30 -9.66 -22.23 -16.83
C ILE A 30 -9.13 -23.63 -17.21
N ASP A 31 -8.68 -23.83 -18.43
CA ASP A 31 -8.26 -25.13 -18.94
C ASP A 31 -7.03 -25.68 -18.19
N LYS A 32 -6.07 -24.82 -17.87
CA LYS A 32 -4.89 -25.19 -17.06
C LYS A 32 -5.20 -25.35 -15.58
N ASN A 33 -6.20 -24.65 -15.09
CA ASN A 33 -6.50 -24.52 -13.67
C ASN A 33 -7.84 -25.17 -13.29
N GLU A 34 -8.24 -26.22 -14.04
CA GLU A 34 -9.54 -26.89 -13.86
C GLU A 34 -9.75 -27.43 -12.45
N HIS A 35 -8.69 -27.95 -11.82
CA HIS A 35 -8.75 -28.53 -10.46
C HIS A 35 -9.13 -27.51 -9.36
N TYR A 36 -9.04 -26.20 -9.62
CA TYR A 36 -9.51 -25.17 -8.67
C TYR A 36 -11.04 -24.93 -8.76
N LEU A 37 -11.69 -25.36 -9.85
CA LEU A 37 -13.12 -25.11 -10.05
C LEU A 37 -13.97 -25.70 -8.94
N ASP A 38 -13.65 -26.92 -8.50
CA ASP A 38 -14.40 -27.61 -7.43
C ASP A 38 -14.39 -26.81 -6.12
N HIS A 39 -13.33 -26.03 -5.86
CA HIS A 39 -13.22 -25.17 -4.69
C HIS A 39 -13.97 -23.83 -4.83
N LEU A 40 -14.31 -23.42 -6.07
CA LEU A 40 -15.07 -22.21 -6.34
C LEU A 40 -16.58 -22.47 -6.42
N VAL A 41 -17.01 -23.69 -6.71
CA VAL A 41 -18.43 -24.07 -6.79
C VAL A 41 -19.21 -23.73 -5.50
N PRO A 42 -18.72 -23.99 -4.29
CA PRO A 42 -19.39 -23.58 -3.06
C PRO A 42 -19.64 -22.09 -2.97
N CYS A 43 -18.71 -21.26 -3.47
CA CYS A 43 -18.85 -19.79 -3.47
C CYS A 43 -19.97 -19.32 -4.42
N VAL A 44 -20.27 -20.08 -5.49
CA VAL A 44 -21.43 -19.83 -6.35
C VAL A 44 -22.72 -20.08 -5.60
N HIS A 45 -22.80 -21.20 -4.86
CA HIS A 45 -23.97 -21.53 -4.04
C HIS A 45 -24.20 -20.51 -2.93
N ASP A 46 -23.13 -20.03 -2.29
CA ASP A 46 -23.22 -18.98 -1.26
C ASP A 46 -23.77 -17.65 -1.77
N ALA A 47 -23.62 -17.38 -3.07
CA ALA A 47 -24.19 -16.19 -3.69
C ALA A 47 -25.70 -16.28 -3.92
N GLY A 48 -26.26 -17.50 -3.88
CA GLY A 48 -27.69 -17.75 -3.95
C GLY A 48 -28.39 -17.11 -5.15
N VAL A 49 -29.49 -16.42 -4.89
CA VAL A 49 -30.35 -15.78 -5.91
C VAL A 49 -29.92 -14.38 -6.33
N VAL A 50 -28.74 -13.92 -5.92
CA VAL A 50 -28.25 -12.57 -6.21
C VAL A 50 -27.55 -12.58 -7.56
N PHE A 51 -28.26 -12.43 -8.68
CA PHE A 51 -27.72 -12.55 -10.03
C PHE A 51 -27.37 -11.20 -10.72
N THR A 52 -27.93 -10.10 -10.24
CA THR A 52 -27.73 -8.77 -10.86
C THR A 52 -26.86 -7.87 -10.02
N GLN A 53 -26.26 -6.85 -10.63
CA GLN A 53 -25.46 -5.87 -9.91
C GLN A 53 -26.26 -5.10 -8.86
N GLU A 54 -27.51 -4.74 -9.21
CA GLU A 54 -28.40 -4.02 -8.28
C GLU A 54 -28.72 -4.84 -7.02
N LEU A 55 -29.07 -6.14 -7.20
CA LEU A 55 -29.31 -7.04 -6.07
C LEU A 55 -28.05 -7.22 -5.23
N ALA A 56 -26.87 -7.30 -5.84
CA ALA A 56 -25.61 -7.39 -5.13
C ALA A 56 -25.34 -6.14 -4.29
N LEU A 57 -25.57 -4.95 -4.83
CA LEU A 57 -25.44 -3.69 -4.09
C LEU A 57 -26.48 -3.60 -2.96
N GLN A 58 -27.72 -4.04 -3.19
CA GLN A 58 -28.75 -4.12 -2.15
C GLN A 58 -28.38 -5.09 -1.04
N TYR A 59 -27.80 -6.24 -1.39
CA TYR A 59 -27.31 -7.21 -0.41
C TYR A 59 -26.19 -6.61 0.46
N ILE A 60 -25.20 -5.97 -0.15
CA ILE A 60 -24.08 -5.30 0.58
C ILE A 60 -24.61 -4.19 1.49
N LYS A 61 -25.60 -3.43 1.02
CA LYS A 61 -26.26 -2.35 1.76
C LYS A 61 -26.78 -2.81 3.13
N MET A 62 -27.29 -4.04 3.24
CA MET A 62 -27.81 -4.57 4.52
C MET A 62 -26.73 -4.67 5.59
N PHE A 63 -25.47 -4.85 5.20
CA PHE A 63 -24.32 -4.96 6.11
C PHE A 63 -23.61 -3.63 6.37
N THR A 64 -24.01 -2.55 5.70
CA THR A 64 -23.39 -1.22 5.87
C THR A 64 -24.14 -0.38 6.89
N LYS A 65 -23.44 0.55 7.54
CA LYS A 65 -24.03 1.49 8.51
C LYS A 65 -24.96 2.50 7.84
N GLY A 66 -24.60 3.00 6.66
CA GLY A 66 -25.32 4.06 5.94
C GLY A 66 -26.62 3.62 5.31
N LYS A 67 -26.84 2.32 5.11
CA LYS A 67 -28.06 1.71 4.54
C LYS A 67 -28.57 2.39 3.26
N THR A 68 -27.67 2.96 2.46
CA THR A 68 -27.97 3.55 1.15
C THR A 68 -27.07 2.94 0.07
N ILE A 69 -27.54 2.88 -1.18
CA ILE A 69 -26.74 2.36 -2.30
C ILE A 69 -25.57 3.29 -2.59
N SER A 70 -25.77 4.61 -2.49
CA SER A 70 -24.70 5.59 -2.66
C SER A 70 -23.55 5.35 -1.69
N TYR A 71 -23.85 5.08 -0.41
CA TYR A 71 -22.84 4.77 0.60
C TYR A 71 -22.07 3.45 0.30
N VAL A 72 -22.74 2.45 -0.32
CA VAL A 72 -22.05 1.23 -0.78
C VAL A 72 -21.10 1.55 -1.94
N MET A 73 -21.52 2.40 -2.88
CA MET A 73 -20.67 2.83 -4.00
C MET A 73 -19.45 3.61 -3.48
N ASP A 74 -19.63 4.49 -2.51
CA ASP A 74 -18.51 5.21 -1.87
C ASP A 74 -17.53 4.23 -1.20
N ILE A 75 -18.04 3.18 -0.54
CA ILE A 75 -17.17 2.15 0.04
C ILE A 75 -16.40 1.38 -1.03
N LEU A 76 -17.04 0.99 -2.11
CA LEU A 76 -16.39 0.27 -3.21
C LEU A 76 -15.40 1.15 -3.98
N SER A 77 -15.66 2.45 -4.07
CA SER A 77 -14.79 3.44 -4.71
C SER A 77 -13.57 3.73 -3.84
N ASP A 78 -13.78 4.20 -2.62
CA ASP A 78 -12.74 4.87 -1.82
C ASP A 78 -12.00 3.92 -0.87
N TYR A 79 -12.69 2.91 -0.34
CA TYR A 79 -12.14 2.03 0.70
C TYR A 79 -11.80 0.63 0.21
N PHE A 80 -12.48 0.13 -0.82
CA PHE A 80 -12.20 -1.19 -1.37
C PHE A 80 -11.11 -1.11 -2.43
N LEU A 81 -9.95 -1.72 -2.18
CA LEU A 81 -8.78 -1.73 -3.07
C LEU A 81 -8.44 -0.32 -3.61
N PRO A 82 -8.18 0.66 -2.74
CA PRO A 82 -7.99 2.06 -3.16
C PRO A 82 -6.77 2.26 -4.06
N HIS A 83 -5.74 1.40 -3.93
CA HIS A 83 -4.52 1.43 -4.73
C HIS A 83 -4.75 1.12 -6.22
N MET A 84 -5.86 0.46 -6.58
CA MET A 84 -6.23 0.18 -7.97
C MET A 84 -6.87 1.38 -8.68
N GLY A 85 -7.25 2.42 -7.93
CA GLY A 85 -7.95 3.61 -8.40
C GLY A 85 -9.43 3.64 -8.01
N GLU A 86 -9.98 4.84 -7.86
CA GLU A 86 -11.30 5.04 -7.25
C GLU A 86 -12.43 4.38 -8.06
N LEU A 87 -12.62 4.74 -9.32
CA LEU A 87 -13.73 4.27 -10.16
C LEU A 87 -13.39 3.08 -11.08
N LYS A 88 -12.26 2.42 -10.87
CA LYS A 88 -11.77 1.35 -11.73
C LYS A 88 -12.28 -0.04 -11.30
N PHE A 89 -13.58 -0.24 -11.35
CA PHE A 89 -14.23 -1.45 -10.84
C PHE A 89 -13.81 -2.74 -11.56
N LYS A 90 -13.60 -2.71 -12.89
CA LYS A 90 -13.11 -3.88 -13.64
C LYS A 90 -11.71 -4.31 -13.16
N GLU A 91 -10.81 -3.36 -12.98
CA GLU A 91 -9.45 -3.62 -12.52
C GLU A 91 -9.45 -4.12 -11.07
N LYS A 92 -10.32 -3.56 -10.20
CA LYS A 92 -10.53 -4.05 -8.83
C LYS A 92 -11.04 -5.50 -8.82
N ALA A 93 -11.93 -5.87 -9.72
CA ALA A 93 -12.42 -7.24 -9.85
C ALA A 93 -11.31 -8.21 -10.30
N LEU A 94 -10.50 -7.82 -11.29
CA LEU A 94 -9.33 -8.62 -11.72
C LEU A 94 -8.30 -8.79 -10.60
N PHE A 95 -8.02 -7.73 -9.86
CA PHE A 95 -7.11 -7.78 -8.73
C PHE A 95 -7.65 -8.66 -7.59
N LEU A 96 -8.95 -8.57 -7.28
CA LEU A 96 -9.61 -9.47 -6.33
C LEU A 96 -9.49 -10.93 -6.78
N GLY A 97 -9.72 -11.21 -8.06
CA GLY A 97 -9.51 -12.54 -8.64
C GLY A 97 -8.08 -13.04 -8.45
N HIS A 98 -7.10 -12.20 -8.71
CA HIS A 98 -5.69 -12.52 -8.48
C HIS A 98 -5.38 -12.87 -7.01
N MET A 99 -5.95 -12.12 -6.06
CA MET A 99 -5.81 -12.40 -4.62
C MET A 99 -6.44 -13.75 -4.24
N VAL A 100 -7.64 -14.04 -4.76
CA VAL A 100 -8.35 -15.31 -4.50
C VAL A 100 -7.55 -16.47 -5.08
N PHE A 101 -7.01 -16.34 -6.28
CA PHE A 101 -6.17 -17.38 -6.88
C PHE A 101 -4.92 -17.68 -6.06
N GLY A 102 -4.25 -16.63 -5.56
CA GLY A 102 -3.12 -16.81 -4.63
C GLY A 102 -3.52 -17.53 -3.35
N MET A 103 -4.69 -17.23 -2.78
CA MET A 103 -5.23 -17.95 -1.61
C MET A 103 -5.50 -19.43 -1.90
N LEU A 104 -6.08 -19.74 -3.07
CA LEU A 104 -6.36 -21.13 -3.46
C LEU A 104 -5.07 -21.96 -3.59
N LYS A 105 -4.01 -21.39 -4.18
CA LYS A 105 -2.70 -22.06 -4.27
C LYS A 105 -2.11 -22.40 -2.90
N VAL A 106 -2.22 -21.48 -1.95
CA VAL A 106 -1.77 -21.73 -0.57
C VAL A 106 -2.66 -22.74 0.13
N TYR A 107 -3.97 -22.68 -0.08
CA TYR A 107 -4.92 -23.63 0.50
C TYR A 107 -4.65 -25.07 0.03
N LEU A 108 -4.37 -25.26 -1.25
CA LEU A 108 -4.01 -26.55 -1.85
C LEU A 108 -2.55 -26.96 -1.60
N LYS A 109 -1.79 -26.15 -0.85
CA LYS A 109 -0.37 -26.39 -0.51
C LYS A 109 0.59 -26.39 -1.71
N GLU A 110 0.20 -25.81 -2.84
CA GLU A 110 1.08 -25.63 -4.01
C GLU A 110 2.11 -24.52 -3.78
N GLU A 111 1.73 -23.52 -3.00
CA GLU A 111 2.61 -22.45 -2.57
C GLU A 111 2.65 -22.37 -1.04
N LYS A 112 3.81 -21.97 -0.52
CA LYS A 112 3.93 -21.68 0.93
C LYS A 112 3.23 -20.35 1.24
N PRO A 113 2.62 -20.22 2.43
CA PRO A 113 2.08 -18.93 2.87
C PRO A 113 3.20 -17.91 2.94
N THR A 114 2.86 -16.66 2.63
CA THR A 114 3.78 -15.52 2.69
C THR A 114 4.30 -15.31 4.11
N ASP A 115 5.60 -15.21 4.28
CA ASP A 115 6.22 -14.87 5.57
C ASP A 115 5.91 -13.41 5.91
N ARG A 116 5.05 -13.22 6.92
CA ARG A 116 4.62 -11.90 7.39
C ARG A 116 5.77 -11.09 8.00
N ASP A 117 6.79 -11.74 8.53
CA ASP A 117 7.91 -11.09 9.21
C ASP A 117 9.07 -10.75 8.27
N ASN A 118 8.98 -11.13 7.01
CA ASN A 118 9.95 -10.77 5.99
C ASN A 118 9.93 -9.25 5.72
N TYR A 119 11.11 -8.63 5.75
CA TYR A 119 11.29 -7.19 5.57
C TYR A 119 10.97 -6.69 4.15
N LYS A 120 10.89 -7.58 3.16
CA LYS A 120 10.35 -7.26 1.82
C LYS A 120 8.96 -6.61 1.89
N TYR A 121 8.12 -7.07 2.83
CA TYR A 121 6.73 -6.61 2.98
C TYR A 121 6.57 -5.49 4.01
N LYS A 122 7.64 -5.10 4.69
CA LYS A 122 7.60 -4.02 5.68
C LYS A 122 8.04 -2.70 5.07
N ARG A 123 7.49 -1.63 5.60
CA ARG A 123 7.85 -0.26 5.26
C ARG A 123 8.16 0.51 6.52
N ILE A 124 9.18 1.35 6.46
CA ILE A 124 9.54 2.26 7.54
C ILE A 124 8.81 3.56 7.32
N GLU A 125 8.02 3.94 8.30
CA GLU A 125 7.33 5.23 8.29
C GLU A 125 8.34 6.33 8.61
N THR A 126 8.75 7.06 7.58
CA THR A 126 9.64 8.22 7.74
C THR A 126 8.90 9.40 8.36
N PRO A 127 9.60 10.35 9.00
CA PRO A 127 8.96 11.54 9.59
C PRO A 127 8.04 12.30 8.64
N GLY A 128 8.41 12.41 7.36
CA GLY A 128 7.58 13.08 6.36
C GLY A 128 6.23 12.39 6.13
N ILE A 129 6.22 11.06 6.07
CA ILE A 129 4.99 10.28 5.93
C ILE A 129 4.11 10.44 7.17
N LEU A 130 4.71 10.31 8.36
CA LEU A 130 4.01 10.47 9.64
C LEU A 130 3.37 11.86 9.78
N LEU A 131 4.11 12.92 9.43
CA LEU A 131 3.60 14.31 9.48
C LEU A 131 2.49 14.54 8.46
N ARG A 132 2.61 13.97 7.26
CA ARG A 132 1.58 14.07 6.21
C ARG A 132 0.26 13.42 6.67
N GLU A 133 0.33 12.22 7.24
CA GLU A 133 -0.86 11.51 7.72
C GLU A 133 -1.50 12.24 8.91
N LEU A 134 -0.70 12.75 9.83
CA LEU A 134 -1.17 13.56 10.95
C LEU A 134 -1.87 14.84 10.47
N PHE A 135 -1.27 15.55 9.50
CA PHE A 135 -1.87 16.74 8.89
C PHE A 135 -3.21 16.39 8.24
N ARG A 136 -3.24 15.34 7.43
CA ARG A 136 -4.46 14.89 6.75
C ARG A 136 -5.58 14.58 7.74
N GLU A 137 -5.28 13.91 8.84
CA GLU A 137 -6.24 13.56 9.87
C GLU A 137 -6.85 14.83 10.51
N TYR A 138 -6.00 15.76 10.99
CA TYR A 138 -6.48 16.99 11.61
C TYR A 138 -7.14 17.95 10.62
N TYR A 139 -6.70 17.98 9.37
CA TYR A 139 -7.35 18.73 8.31
C TYR A 139 -8.78 18.26 8.05
N MET A 140 -9.01 16.96 8.04
CA MET A 140 -10.35 16.38 7.89
C MET A 140 -11.25 16.72 9.08
N ILE A 141 -10.70 16.72 10.30
CA ILE A 141 -11.42 17.15 11.51
C ILE A 141 -11.78 18.64 11.41
N MET A 142 -10.83 19.48 11.04
CA MET A 142 -11.05 20.93 10.85
C MET A 142 -12.16 21.18 9.81
N LYS A 143 -12.08 20.50 8.65
CA LYS A 143 -13.12 20.60 7.60
C LYS A 143 -14.49 20.23 8.12
N ARG A 144 -14.59 19.13 8.88
CA ARG A 144 -15.86 18.69 9.49
C ARG A 144 -16.38 19.71 10.51
N ASN A 145 -15.51 20.26 11.34
CA ASN A 145 -15.90 21.27 12.35
C ASN A 145 -16.40 22.56 11.69
N ILE A 146 -15.76 22.99 10.60
CA ILE A 146 -16.22 24.14 9.80
C ILE A 146 -17.62 23.88 9.25
N LEU A 147 -17.87 22.72 8.64
CA LEU A 147 -19.19 22.35 8.12
C LEU A 147 -20.25 22.34 9.22
N LEU A 148 -19.97 21.73 10.37
CA LEU A 148 -20.90 21.69 11.50
C LEU A 148 -21.21 23.08 12.04
N LYS A 149 -20.25 24.01 12.02
CA LYS A 149 -20.50 25.41 12.43
C LYS A 149 -21.35 26.14 11.41
N MET A 150 -21.07 25.95 10.12
CA MET A 150 -21.92 26.51 9.05
C MET A 150 -23.36 26.05 9.19
N ASP A 151 -23.59 24.73 9.37
CA ASP A 151 -24.93 24.19 9.59
C ASP A 151 -25.62 24.76 10.82
N LYS A 152 -24.90 24.85 11.94
CA LYS A 152 -25.45 25.48 13.16
C LYS A 152 -25.83 26.92 12.93
N ARG A 153 -25.00 27.70 12.25
CA ARG A 153 -25.28 29.10 11.98
C ARG A 153 -26.48 29.25 11.05
N TYR A 154 -26.58 28.44 10.03
CA TYR A 154 -27.66 28.45 9.06
C TYR A 154 -29.01 28.06 9.69
N TYR A 155 -29.07 26.95 10.45
CA TYR A 155 -30.34 26.42 10.95
C TYR A 155 -30.81 27.01 12.29
N TYR A 156 -29.90 27.40 13.16
CA TYR A 156 -30.27 27.78 14.53
C TYR A 156 -30.28 29.31 14.83
N LYS A 157 -29.70 30.14 13.99
CA LYS A 157 -29.78 31.58 14.14
C LYS A 157 -31.03 32.14 13.43
N LYS A 158 -32.00 32.70 14.20
CA LYS A 158 -33.19 33.35 13.64
C LYS A 158 -32.74 34.44 12.67
N GLY A 159 -33.29 34.47 11.46
CA GLY A 159 -33.01 35.47 10.43
C GLY A 159 -31.97 35.10 9.38
N PHE A 160 -31.28 33.99 9.51
CA PHE A 160 -30.31 33.56 8.49
C PHE A 160 -30.94 32.75 7.33
N HIS A 161 -32.17 32.24 7.50
CA HIS A 161 -32.87 31.51 6.42
C HIS A 161 -33.18 32.40 5.20
N ASP A 162 -33.33 33.72 5.40
CA ASP A 162 -33.60 34.66 4.31
C ASP A 162 -32.32 35.30 3.74
N MET A 163 -31.14 34.97 4.28
CA MET A 163 -29.88 35.54 3.84
C MET A 163 -29.21 34.65 2.79
N ASN A 164 -28.66 35.29 1.76
CA ASN A 164 -27.78 34.63 0.80
C ASN A 164 -26.58 34.00 1.54
N PHE A 165 -26.21 32.77 1.19
CA PHE A 165 -25.09 32.02 1.78
C PHE A 165 -23.77 32.81 1.81
N VAL A 166 -23.54 33.66 0.80
CA VAL A 166 -22.40 34.59 0.74
C VAL A 166 -22.41 35.56 1.91
N ASN A 167 -23.56 36.12 2.24
CA ASN A 167 -23.69 37.07 3.36
C ASN A 167 -23.45 36.39 4.71
N LEU A 168 -23.87 35.14 4.88
CA LEU A 168 -23.57 34.34 6.07
C LEU A 168 -22.05 34.18 6.25
N ILE A 169 -21.35 33.79 5.20
CA ILE A 169 -19.89 33.62 5.25
C ILE A 169 -19.22 34.98 5.56
N MET A 170 -19.61 36.04 4.88
CA MET A 170 -18.99 37.37 5.04
C MET A 170 -19.19 37.96 6.45
N SER A 171 -20.36 37.74 7.06
CA SER A 171 -20.66 38.25 8.40
C SER A 171 -20.00 37.43 9.53
N GLU A 172 -19.84 36.11 9.35
CA GLU A 172 -19.43 35.19 10.41
C GLU A 172 -18.10 34.46 10.08
N TYR A 173 -17.35 34.92 9.07
CA TYR A 173 -16.15 34.19 8.60
C TYR A 173 -15.10 34.00 9.71
N LYS A 174 -14.94 34.98 10.62
CA LYS A 174 -13.99 34.91 11.73
C LYS A 174 -14.31 33.80 12.72
N ASP A 175 -15.60 33.53 12.95
CA ASP A 175 -16.04 32.46 13.85
C ASP A 175 -16.07 31.09 13.16
N ILE A 176 -16.46 31.05 11.88
CA ILE A 176 -16.54 29.83 11.10
C ILE A 176 -15.14 29.25 10.84
N PHE A 177 -14.20 30.11 10.41
CA PHE A 177 -12.84 29.71 10.04
C PHE A 177 -11.78 29.88 11.12
N ARG A 178 -12.20 30.14 12.38
CA ARG A 178 -11.28 30.35 13.51
C ARG A 178 -10.61 29.07 14.02
N GLU A 179 -10.87 27.95 13.41
CA GLU A 179 -10.46 26.65 13.93
C GLU A 179 -8.93 26.46 13.88
N ARG A 180 -8.37 26.21 15.05
CA ARG A 180 -6.95 25.88 15.24
C ARG A 180 -6.73 24.36 15.41
N ASP A 181 -7.65 23.55 14.92
CA ASP A 181 -7.60 22.09 15.10
C ASP A 181 -6.29 21.49 14.63
N VAL A 182 -5.75 21.94 13.50
CA VAL A 182 -4.46 21.47 12.98
C VAL A 182 -3.32 21.89 13.90
N GLU A 183 -3.27 23.16 14.29
CA GLU A 183 -2.22 23.70 15.17
C GLU A 183 -2.22 22.99 16.54
N GLU A 184 -3.38 22.86 17.16
CA GLU A 184 -3.53 22.18 18.44
C GLU A 184 -3.23 20.69 18.33
N GLY A 185 -3.62 20.07 17.21
CA GLY A 185 -3.32 18.69 16.91
C GLY A 185 -1.83 18.42 16.83
N PHE A 186 -1.09 19.23 16.11
CA PHE A 186 0.37 19.14 16.05
C PHE A 186 1.03 19.41 17.40
N LYS A 187 0.56 20.41 18.16
CA LYS A 187 1.04 20.67 19.52
C LYS A 187 0.86 19.46 20.44
N LYS A 188 -0.30 18.78 20.37
CA LYS A 188 -0.57 17.55 21.14
C LYS A 188 0.33 16.40 20.69
N ALA A 189 0.51 16.23 19.39
CA ALA A 189 1.34 15.18 18.82
C ALA A 189 2.81 15.33 19.24
N PHE A 190 3.37 16.54 19.14
CA PHE A 190 4.75 16.81 19.56
C PHE A 190 4.96 16.75 21.08
N LYS A 191 3.89 16.75 21.89
CA LYS A 191 3.94 16.45 23.32
C LYS A 191 3.84 14.96 23.64
N GLY A 192 3.86 14.08 22.63
CA GLY A 192 3.82 12.63 22.79
C GLY A 192 2.46 11.98 22.50
N ASN A 193 1.38 12.77 22.34
CA ASN A 193 0.04 12.25 22.05
C ASN A 193 -0.21 12.24 20.53
N TRP A 194 0.40 11.31 19.83
CA TRP A 194 0.28 11.19 18.36
C TRP A 194 -1.05 10.59 17.95
N GLY A 195 -1.70 11.22 16.94
CA GLY A 195 -2.99 10.79 16.39
C GLY A 195 -4.21 11.40 17.10
N ALA A 196 -5.27 11.66 16.34
CA ALA A 196 -6.49 12.30 16.82
C ALA A 196 -7.58 11.30 17.20
N GLN A 197 -7.66 10.16 16.49
CA GLN A 197 -8.69 9.14 16.70
C GLN A 197 -8.14 7.96 17.50
N SER A 198 -9.00 7.23 18.19
CA SER A 198 -8.58 6.11 19.06
C SER A 198 -7.77 5.04 18.33
N HIS A 199 -8.07 4.80 17.05
CA HIS A 199 -7.37 3.82 16.22
C HIS A 199 -6.09 4.36 15.56
N THR A 200 -5.87 5.67 15.55
CA THR A 200 -4.66 6.32 15.01
C THR A 200 -3.69 6.73 16.12
N LYS A 201 -4.10 6.61 17.39
CA LYS A 201 -3.22 6.89 18.52
C LYS A 201 -2.03 5.97 18.53
N ARG A 202 -0.84 6.57 18.63
CA ARG A 202 0.43 5.86 18.73
C ARG A 202 1.28 6.46 19.85
N GLU A 203 1.94 5.59 20.59
CA GLU A 203 2.90 5.98 21.63
C GLU A 203 4.33 5.81 21.12
N GLY A 204 5.25 6.61 21.64
CA GLY A 204 6.66 6.51 21.34
C GLY A 204 7.09 7.01 19.95
N VAL A 205 6.21 7.70 19.19
CA VAL A 205 6.55 8.32 17.90
C VAL A 205 7.46 9.52 18.11
N VAL A 206 7.14 10.38 19.08
CA VAL A 206 7.96 11.53 19.48
C VAL A 206 8.68 11.18 20.76
N GLN A 207 10.00 11.31 20.76
CA GLN A 207 10.90 10.99 21.88
C GLN A 207 11.92 12.12 22.04
N ASP A 208 12.34 12.35 23.28
CA ASP A 208 13.47 13.24 23.56
C ASP A 208 14.76 12.63 22.99
N LEU A 209 15.54 13.45 22.30
CA LEU A 209 16.80 12.99 21.72
C LEU A 209 17.81 12.65 22.83
N ASN A 210 18.37 11.46 22.78
CA ASN A 210 19.48 11.09 23.65
C ASN A 210 20.75 11.83 23.20
N ILE A 211 21.26 12.70 24.05
CA ILE A 211 22.45 13.54 23.80
C ILE A 211 23.63 13.26 24.73
N LEU A 212 23.69 12.06 25.36
CA LEU A 212 24.79 11.67 26.20
C LEU A 212 26.14 11.71 25.48
N SER A 213 26.14 11.32 24.19
CA SER A 213 27.30 11.43 23.30
C SER A 213 26.86 11.65 21.85
N PHE A 214 27.78 12.05 20.99
CA PHE A 214 27.49 12.17 19.56
C PHE A 214 27.00 10.83 18.95
N ILE A 215 27.66 9.73 19.34
CA ILE A 215 27.30 8.40 18.85
C ILE A 215 25.89 7.99 19.35
N SER A 216 25.54 8.29 20.60
CA SER A 216 24.22 7.97 21.14
C SER A 216 23.11 8.75 20.42
N ALA A 217 23.36 10.02 20.08
CA ALA A 217 22.42 10.81 19.29
C ALA A 217 22.24 10.28 17.87
N LEU A 218 23.32 9.82 17.23
CA LEU A 218 23.29 9.21 15.91
C LEU A 218 22.54 7.87 15.93
N SER A 219 22.86 6.99 16.91
CA SER A 219 22.19 5.70 17.10
C SER A 219 20.70 5.87 17.35
N HIS A 220 20.29 6.83 18.18
CA HIS A 220 18.88 7.09 18.45
C HIS A 220 18.09 7.48 17.19
N LYS A 221 18.70 8.24 16.27
CA LYS A 221 18.06 8.60 14.97
C LYS A 221 17.98 7.43 14.00
N ARG A 222 18.79 6.39 14.16
CA ARG A 222 18.80 5.18 13.33
C ARG A 222 18.00 4.03 13.94
N LYS A 223 17.35 4.25 15.06
CA LYS A 223 16.55 3.27 15.79
C LYS A 223 15.20 3.05 15.08
N LEU A 224 14.83 1.79 14.90
CA LEU A 224 13.56 1.34 14.38
C LEU A 224 12.70 0.83 15.53
N ASN A 225 11.43 1.21 15.54
CA ASN A 225 10.47 0.76 16.54
C ASN A 225 9.31 0.03 15.86
N LEU A 226 9.01 -1.18 16.30
CA LEU A 226 7.80 -1.89 15.89
C LEU A 226 6.63 -1.40 16.76
N PRO A 227 5.49 -0.98 16.16
CA PRO A 227 4.34 -0.47 16.90
C PRO A 227 3.54 -1.64 17.55
N MET A 228 4.18 -2.34 18.47
CA MET A 228 3.59 -3.46 19.21
C MET A 228 3.74 -3.21 20.72
N ASP A 229 2.72 -3.63 21.48
CA ASP A 229 2.79 -3.62 22.91
C ASP A 229 3.90 -4.60 23.40
N SER A 230 4.78 -4.12 24.26
CA SER A 230 5.86 -4.91 24.83
C SER A 230 5.36 -6.09 25.67
N THR A 231 4.15 -6.01 26.20
CA THR A 231 3.50 -7.08 26.98
C THR A 231 2.90 -8.17 26.11
N ALA A 232 2.75 -7.93 24.79
CA ALA A 232 2.21 -8.91 23.87
C ALA A 232 3.11 -10.15 23.77
N LYS A 233 2.52 -11.34 23.99
CA LYS A 233 3.20 -12.64 23.93
C LYS A 233 3.46 -13.13 22.50
N VAL A 234 3.75 -12.22 21.57
CA VAL A 234 4.04 -12.57 20.16
C VAL A 234 5.55 -12.66 19.98
N ILE A 235 6.03 -13.83 19.59
CA ILE A 235 7.46 -14.14 19.51
C ILE A 235 8.01 -13.84 18.12
N ALA A 236 7.29 -14.17 17.06
CA ALA A 236 7.79 -14.12 15.68
C ALA A 236 8.41 -12.78 15.24
N PRO A 237 7.83 -11.60 15.51
CA PRO A 237 8.45 -10.32 15.14
C PRO A 237 9.70 -9.96 15.93
N ARG A 238 9.92 -10.63 17.09
CA ARG A 238 11.10 -10.41 17.97
C ARG A 238 12.30 -11.20 17.48
N LEU A 239 12.09 -12.32 16.80
CA LEU A 239 13.15 -13.17 16.28
C LEU A 239 13.89 -12.49 15.11
N LEU A 240 15.12 -12.94 14.91
CA LEU A 240 15.91 -12.57 13.74
C LEU A 240 15.36 -13.28 12.49
N ASN A 241 14.84 -12.50 11.56
CA ASN A 241 14.44 -12.99 10.25
C ASN A 241 15.64 -12.92 9.27
N SER A 242 15.81 -13.89 8.40
CA SER A 242 16.91 -13.93 7.42
C SER A 242 16.94 -12.69 6.52
N SER A 243 15.79 -12.08 6.24
CA SER A 243 15.68 -10.85 5.45
C SER A 243 16.28 -9.61 6.12
N GLN A 244 16.65 -9.67 7.39
CA GLN A 244 17.30 -8.56 8.11
C GLN A 244 18.80 -8.44 7.82
N TRP A 245 19.44 -9.48 7.28
CA TRP A 245 20.88 -9.48 7.05
C TRP A 245 21.36 -8.32 6.16
N GLY A 246 22.30 -7.54 6.70
CA GLY A 246 22.88 -6.40 6.01
C GLY A 246 22.01 -5.15 5.96
N LEU A 247 20.80 -5.18 6.52
CA LEU A 247 19.87 -4.05 6.59
C LEU A 247 19.60 -3.61 8.04
N ILE A 248 19.49 -4.57 8.94
CA ILE A 248 19.26 -4.35 10.38
C ILE A 248 20.39 -4.99 11.15
N ASP A 249 20.86 -4.31 12.19
CA ASP A 249 21.84 -4.86 13.11
C ASP A 249 21.21 -6.03 13.89
N PRO A 250 21.81 -7.25 13.82
CA PRO A 250 21.26 -8.42 14.51
C PRO A 250 21.50 -8.41 16.01
N VAL A 251 22.44 -7.60 16.51
CA VAL A 251 22.90 -7.61 17.91
C VAL A 251 22.32 -6.46 18.73
N ASP A 252 22.18 -5.27 18.12
CA ASP A 252 21.71 -4.08 18.83
C ASP A 252 20.21 -4.13 19.09
N SER A 253 19.85 -4.67 20.27
CA SER A 253 18.46 -4.77 20.75
C SER A 253 18.44 -4.58 22.26
N PRO A 254 17.46 -3.86 22.84
CA PRO A 254 17.36 -3.65 24.28
C PRO A 254 16.99 -4.95 25.00
N ASP A 255 17.34 -5.00 26.28
CA ASP A 255 16.95 -6.08 27.19
C ASP A 255 15.49 -5.95 27.65
N GLY A 256 14.94 -7.04 28.19
CA GLY A 256 13.61 -7.08 28.82
C GLY A 256 12.44 -7.10 27.83
N GLY A 257 11.33 -6.45 28.18
CA GLY A 257 10.08 -6.51 27.43
C GLY A 257 10.17 -6.01 25.99
N ASN A 258 11.11 -5.15 25.69
CA ASN A 258 11.28 -4.53 24.38
C ASN A 258 12.28 -5.28 23.48
N ILE A 259 12.80 -6.43 23.90
CA ILE A 259 13.73 -7.24 23.11
C ILE A 259 13.13 -7.57 21.73
N GLY A 260 13.88 -7.32 20.66
CA GLY A 260 13.48 -7.55 19.28
C GLY A 260 12.40 -6.60 18.73
N LEU A 261 11.79 -5.72 19.55
CA LEU A 261 10.84 -4.69 19.10
C LEU A 261 11.55 -3.39 18.69
N HIS A 262 12.65 -3.07 19.37
CA HIS A 262 13.54 -2.00 18.95
C HIS A 262 14.73 -2.61 18.21
N LYS A 263 15.00 -2.10 17.04
CA LYS A 263 16.08 -2.54 16.14
C LYS A 263 16.85 -1.31 15.66
N HIS A 264 18.05 -1.53 15.13
CA HIS A 264 18.87 -0.46 14.59
C HIS A 264 19.26 -0.75 13.14
N LEU A 265 19.33 0.29 12.32
CA LEU A 265 19.79 0.18 10.94
C LEU A 265 21.27 -0.21 10.90
N ALA A 266 21.62 -1.17 10.03
CA ALA A 266 23.01 -1.47 9.71
C ALA A 266 23.70 -0.24 9.08
N ILE A 267 25.03 -0.17 9.18
CA ILE A 267 25.81 1.02 8.74
C ILE A 267 25.53 1.39 7.27
N SER A 268 25.51 0.40 6.39
CA SER A 268 25.29 0.58 4.96
C SER A 268 23.81 0.66 4.54
N ALA A 269 22.89 0.45 5.49
CA ALA A 269 21.46 0.47 5.18
C ALA A 269 20.94 1.90 5.08
N GLU A 270 20.11 2.14 4.08
CA GLU A 270 19.37 3.38 3.88
C GLU A 270 17.88 3.10 3.73
N ILE A 271 17.08 4.15 3.84
CA ILE A 271 15.64 4.11 3.64
C ILE A 271 15.33 4.78 2.31
N SER A 272 14.60 4.09 1.43
CA SER A 272 14.26 4.62 0.11
C SER A 272 13.38 5.87 0.21
N THR A 273 13.59 6.78 -0.72
CA THR A 273 12.74 7.96 -0.93
C THR A 273 11.57 7.62 -1.84
N ASP A 274 10.46 8.32 -1.66
CA ASP A 274 9.25 8.15 -2.47
C ASP A 274 9.42 8.79 -3.86
N TYR A 275 8.99 8.10 -4.89
CA TYR A 275 8.93 8.59 -6.25
C TYR A 275 7.55 8.30 -6.86
N SER A 276 7.06 9.21 -7.70
CA SER A 276 5.72 9.12 -8.29
C SER A 276 5.53 7.85 -9.12
N MET A 277 4.57 7.02 -8.71
CA MET A 277 4.14 5.85 -9.48
C MET A 277 3.58 6.24 -10.85
N TYR A 278 2.91 7.38 -10.94
CA TYR A 278 2.28 7.84 -12.18
C TYR A 278 3.30 8.20 -13.25
N ASP A 279 4.40 8.84 -12.87
CA ASP A 279 5.49 9.21 -13.79
C ASP A 279 6.16 7.96 -14.34
N LEU A 280 6.43 6.98 -13.46
CA LEU A 280 6.95 5.68 -13.89
C LEU A 280 5.97 4.97 -14.84
N LEU A 281 4.69 4.93 -14.51
CA LEU A 281 3.68 4.30 -15.36
C LEU A 281 3.57 4.97 -16.73
N HIS A 282 3.63 6.31 -16.78
CA HIS A 282 3.62 7.06 -18.03
C HIS A 282 4.86 6.75 -18.87
N PHE A 283 6.03 6.74 -18.24
CA PHE A 283 7.28 6.35 -18.87
C PHE A 283 7.23 4.93 -19.46
N LEU A 284 6.68 3.98 -18.70
CA LEU A 284 6.54 2.59 -19.11
C LEU A 284 5.56 2.43 -20.28
N LYS A 285 4.44 3.12 -20.27
CA LYS A 285 3.48 3.09 -21.39
C LYS A 285 4.08 3.61 -22.68
N PHE A 286 4.90 4.65 -22.60
CA PHE A 286 5.53 5.26 -23.76
C PHE A 286 6.66 4.41 -24.35
N ASN A 287 7.50 3.79 -23.49
CA ASN A 287 8.74 3.14 -23.92
C ASN A 287 8.65 1.60 -24.04
N PHE A 288 7.66 0.95 -23.42
CA PHE A 288 7.60 -0.50 -23.28
C PHE A 288 6.29 -1.13 -23.75
N ASN A 289 5.41 -0.38 -24.40
CA ASN A 289 4.13 -0.87 -24.94
C ASN A 289 3.32 -1.66 -23.89
N ILE A 290 3.12 -1.09 -22.71
CA ILE A 290 2.30 -1.72 -21.70
C ILE A 290 0.83 -1.63 -22.09
N TYR A 291 0.17 -2.78 -22.16
CA TYR A 291 -1.27 -2.88 -22.39
C TYR A 291 -2.03 -2.57 -21.10
N ALA A 292 -2.98 -1.64 -21.16
CA ALA A 292 -3.81 -1.31 -20.01
C ALA A 292 -4.80 -2.44 -19.71
N LEU A 293 -5.10 -2.67 -18.42
CA LEU A 293 -6.02 -3.74 -18.01
C LEU A 293 -7.44 -3.57 -18.56
N ASN A 294 -7.90 -2.33 -18.79
CA ASN A 294 -9.23 -2.06 -19.33
C ASN A 294 -9.40 -2.58 -20.76
N GLU A 295 -8.33 -2.53 -21.55
CA GLU A 295 -8.28 -2.87 -22.96
C GLU A 295 -7.87 -4.32 -23.19
N SER A 296 -7.40 -5.00 -22.15
CA SER A 296 -6.91 -6.38 -22.24
C SER A 296 -8.04 -7.39 -22.45
N THR A 297 -7.79 -8.33 -23.35
CA THR A 297 -8.65 -9.48 -23.60
C THR A 297 -8.34 -10.63 -22.64
N SER A 298 -9.24 -11.64 -22.56
CA SER A 298 -8.97 -12.85 -21.76
C SER A 298 -7.74 -13.61 -22.27
N HIS A 299 -7.43 -13.53 -23.56
CA HIS A 299 -6.23 -14.12 -24.15
C HIS A 299 -4.95 -13.43 -23.65
N ASP A 300 -4.93 -12.10 -23.61
CA ASP A 300 -3.77 -11.33 -23.15
C ASP A 300 -3.48 -11.61 -21.68
N LEU A 301 -4.52 -11.68 -20.85
CA LEU A 301 -4.42 -12.00 -19.42
C LEU A 301 -3.82 -13.38 -19.14
N LYS A 302 -4.02 -14.36 -20.07
CA LYS A 302 -3.48 -15.71 -19.96
C LYS A 302 -1.98 -15.78 -20.29
N HIS A 303 -1.54 -15.06 -21.31
CA HIS A 303 -0.22 -15.26 -21.93
C HIS A 303 0.80 -14.18 -21.56
N MET A 304 0.36 -12.95 -21.33
CA MET A 304 1.25 -11.82 -21.02
C MET A 304 1.69 -11.79 -19.57
N THR A 305 2.83 -11.14 -19.33
CA THR A 305 3.36 -10.92 -17.98
C THR A 305 2.64 -9.75 -17.32
N LYS A 306 2.19 -9.95 -16.10
CA LYS A 306 1.54 -8.94 -15.29
C LYS A 306 2.55 -7.92 -14.79
N VAL A 307 2.20 -6.64 -14.86
CA VAL A 307 3.03 -5.54 -14.37
C VAL A 307 2.41 -4.94 -13.11
N PHE A 308 3.14 -5.04 -12.01
CA PHE A 308 2.75 -4.45 -10.73
C PHE A 308 3.66 -3.28 -10.37
N ILE A 309 3.07 -2.17 -9.96
CA ILE A 309 3.81 -1.01 -9.45
C ILE A 309 3.26 -0.68 -8.06
N ASN A 310 4.11 -0.72 -7.04
CA ASN A 310 3.71 -0.50 -5.64
C ASN A 310 2.51 -1.35 -5.20
N GLY A 311 2.44 -2.59 -5.70
CA GLY A 311 1.35 -3.51 -5.40
C GLY A 311 0.07 -3.32 -6.22
N ALA A 312 -0.04 -2.28 -7.05
CA ALA A 312 -1.15 -2.10 -7.96
C ALA A 312 -0.89 -2.82 -9.29
N TRP A 313 -1.85 -3.57 -9.78
CA TRP A 313 -1.77 -4.19 -11.10
C TRP A 313 -2.07 -3.15 -12.19
N CYS A 314 -1.01 -2.66 -12.84
CA CYS A 314 -1.10 -1.51 -13.77
C CYS A 314 -1.30 -1.90 -15.22
N GLY A 315 -0.92 -3.12 -15.62
CA GLY A 315 -1.02 -3.55 -17.01
C GLY A 315 -0.36 -4.90 -17.29
N LEU A 316 -0.15 -5.16 -18.57
CA LEU A 316 0.45 -6.38 -19.09
C LEU A 316 1.61 -6.04 -20.02
N ILE A 317 2.63 -6.89 -20.08
CA ILE A 317 3.76 -6.75 -20.98
C ILE A 317 4.05 -8.08 -21.69
N GLN A 318 4.41 -8.02 -22.97
CA GLN A 318 4.65 -9.21 -23.78
C GLN A 318 6.07 -9.78 -23.58
N GLU A 319 7.08 -8.92 -23.53
CA GLU A 319 8.49 -9.31 -23.46
C GLU A 319 9.15 -8.89 -22.14
N PRO A 320 8.94 -9.63 -21.04
CA PRO A 320 9.41 -9.23 -19.70
C PRO A 320 10.94 -9.24 -19.58
N ARG A 321 11.63 -10.17 -20.27
CA ARG A 321 13.08 -10.33 -20.17
C ARG A 321 13.83 -9.15 -20.77
N GLU A 322 13.46 -8.76 -21.98
CA GLU A 322 14.07 -7.61 -22.65
C GLU A 322 13.75 -6.33 -21.89
N SER A 323 12.49 -6.16 -21.51
CA SER A 323 12.04 -5.00 -20.74
C SER A 323 12.79 -4.87 -19.40
N LEU A 324 12.99 -5.97 -18.68
CA LEU A 324 13.77 -5.96 -17.43
C LEU A 324 15.21 -5.50 -17.68
N SER A 325 15.85 -6.01 -18.75
CA SER A 325 17.24 -5.64 -19.09
C SER A 325 17.34 -4.14 -19.41
N ARG A 326 16.44 -3.61 -20.22
CA ARG A 326 16.36 -2.20 -20.56
C ARG A 326 16.09 -1.31 -19.33
N LEU A 327 15.15 -1.73 -18.46
CA LEU A 327 14.84 -1.00 -17.22
C LEU A 327 16.05 -0.93 -16.27
N LYS A 328 16.81 -2.03 -16.15
CA LYS A 328 18.05 -2.03 -15.35
C LYS A 328 19.08 -1.04 -15.91
N ILE A 329 19.24 -0.95 -17.23
CA ILE A 329 20.13 0.00 -17.88
C ILE A 329 19.65 1.45 -17.60
N TYR A 330 18.35 1.71 -17.70
CA TYR A 330 17.80 3.03 -17.40
C TYR A 330 18.00 3.45 -15.93
N LYS A 331 17.87 2.47 -15.01
CA LYS A 331 18.17 2.68 -13.59
C LYS A 331 19.65 3.01 -13.37
N LEU A 332 20.59 2.28 -13.98
CA LEU A 332 22.02 2.52 -13.86
C LEU A 332 22.44 3.88 -14.45
N ASN A 333 21.76 4.34 -15.50
CA ASN A 333 21.99 5.64 -16.13
C ASN A 333 21.26 6.80 -15.42
N GLY A 334 20.51 6.53 -14.34
CA GLY A 334 19.81 7.55 -13.57
C GLY A 334 18.54 8.12 -14.23
N ILE A 335 18.07 7.52 -15.34
CA ILE A 335 16.79 7.89 -15.97
C ILE A 335 15.62 7.49 -15.07
N ILE A 336 15.73 6.31 -14.45
CA ILE A 336 14.84 5.86 -13.38
C ILE A 336 15.58 6.05 -12.06
N PRO A 337 14.93 6.50 -10.97
CA PRO A 337 15.57 6.66 -9.68
C PRO A 337 16.29 5.38 -9.23
N ILE A 338 17.51 5.56 -8.75
CA ILE A 338 18.42 4.44 -8.43
C ILE A 338 17.86 3.50 -7.34
N GLN A 339 17.04 4.02 -6.45
CA GLN A 339 16.38 3.24 -5.39
C GLN A 339 15.09 2.53 -5.85
N THR A 340 14.69 2.65 -7.12
CA THR A 340 13.55 1.90 -7.67
C THR A 340 13.89 0.42 -7.71
N SER A 341 13.05 -0.41 -7.08
CA SER A 341 13.17 -1.86 -7.15
C SER A 341 12.53 -2.38 -8.43
N ILE A 342 13.19 -3.31 -9.11
CA ILE A 342 12.69 -3.93 -10.33
C ILE A 342 13.01 -5.42 -10.29
N SER A 343 12.00 -6.24 -10.21
CA SER A 343 12.16 -7.71 -10.15
C SER A 343 11.15 -8.42 -11.05
N TRP A 344 11.56 -9.55 -11.60
CA TRP A 344 10.69 -10.42 -12.38
C TRP A 344 10.55 -11.77 -11.69
N ASN A 345 9.35 -12.04 -11.18
CA ASN A 345 8.97 -13.33 -10.63
C ASN A 345 8.53 -14.24 -11.79
N ILE A 346 9.45 -15.09 -12.26
CA ILE A 346 9.23 -15.99 -13.40
C ILE A 346 8.12 -16.99 -13.07
N LYS A 347 8.09 -17.54 -11.85
CA LYS A 347 7.11 -18.56 -11.44
C LYS A 347 5.67 -18.07 -11.57
N ASN A 348 5.41 -16.86 -11.14
CA ASN A 348 4.08 -16.27 -11.14
C ASN A 348 3.82 -15.37 -12.37
N ASN A 349 4.81 -15.24 -13.25
CA ASN A 349 4.80 -14.37 -14.42
C ASN A 349 4.40 -12.92 -14.08
N ILE A 350 5.13 -12.34 -13.11
CA ILE A 350 4.87 -10.99 -12.58
C ILE A 350 6.16 -10.17 -12.64
N LEU A 351 6.08 -9.00 -13.27
CA LEU A 351 7.09 -7.96 -13.20
C LEU A 351 6.69 -6.99 -12.09
N GLU A 352 7.45 -6.99 -10.99
CA GLU A 352 7.21 -6.15 -9.82
C GLU A 352 8.15 -4.95 -9.83
N MET A 353 7.59 -3.78 -9.60
CA MET A 353 8.35 -2.53 -9.45
C MET A 353 7.88 -1.78 -8.21
N TYR A 354 8.83 -1.27 -7.45
CA TYR A 354 8.55 -0.48 -6.26
C TYR A 354 9.27 0.86 -6.34
N THR A 355 8.51 1.94 -6.20
CA THR A 355 9.01 3.33 -6.17
C THR A 355 8.68 4.01 -4.86
N ASP A 356 7.94 3.32 -3.97
CA ASP A 356 7.49 3.85 -2.70
C ASP A 356 8.66 4.10 -1.73
N GLY A 357 8.49 5.07 -0.85
CA GLY A 357 9.42 5.34 0.24
C GLY A 357 9.29 4.35 1.38
N GLY A 358 10.31 4.31 2.24
CA GLY A 358 10.29 3.48 3.44
C GLY A 358 10.79 2.05 3.25
N ARG A 359 11.29 1.68 2.08
CA ARG A 359 11.95 0.39 1.87
C ARG A 359 13.39 0.45 2.39
N LEU A 360 13.82 -0.64 3.00
CA LEU A 360 15.23 -0.80 3.38
C LEU A 360 16.04 -1.19 2.15
N VAL A 361 17.07 -0.42 1.85
CA VAL A 361 17.96 -0.61 0.71
C VAL A 361 19.41 -0.61 1.16
N ARG A 362 20.27 -1.28 0.42
CA ARG A 362 21.72 -1.23 0.64
C ARG A 362 22.47 -1.24 -0.70
N PRO A 363 23.67 -0.67 -0.77
CA PRO A 363 24.50 -0.76 -1.96
C PRO A 363 25.09 -2.16 -2.10
N ILE A 364 25.13 -2.68 -3.32
CA ILE A 364 25.84 -3.90 -3.65
C ILE A 364 26.72 -3.69 -4.87
N PHE A 365 27.79 -4.48 -4.96
CA PHE A 365 28.66 -4.46 -6.14
C PHE A 365 28.01 -5.22 -7.30
N VAL A 366 28.15 -4.67 -8.50
CA VAL A 366 27.77 -5.36 -9.73
C VAL A 366 28.86 -6.37 -10.09
N VAL A 367 28.49 -7.59 -10.43
CA VAL A 367 29.40 -8.66 -10.83
C VAL A 367 29.39 -8.78 -12.36
N ASN A 368 30.56 -8.60 -12.97
CA ASN A 368 30.76 -8.80 -14.39
C ASN A 368 31.68 -10.00 -14.61
N ASN A 369 31.27 -10.97 -15.41
CA ASN A 369 32.04 -12.18 -15.74
C ASN A 369 32.61 -12.88 -14.50
N GLU A 370 31.77 -13.12 -13.51
CA GLU A 370 32.09 -13.78 -12.23
C GLU A 370 33.09 -13.02 -11.33
N LYS A 371 33.53 -11.83 -11.73
CA LYS A 371 34.41 -10.97 -10.92
C LYS A 371 33.66 -9.75 -10.44
N PRO A 372 33.79 -9.38 -9.17
CA PRO A 372 33.21 -8.14 -8.69
C PRO A 372 33.84 -6.94 -9.34
N SER A 373 33.07 -5.91 -9.64
CA SER A 373 33.52 -4.71 -10.34
C SER A 373 34.62 -3.94 -9.61
N TYR A 374 34.74 -4.10 -8.28
CA TYR A 374 35.78 -3.46 -7.48
C TYR A 374 37.22 -3.96 -7.79
N GLU A 375 37.37 -5.14 -8.40
CA GLU A 375 38.66 -5.65 -8.85
C GLU A 375 39.12 -4.98 -10.16
N SER A 376 38.24 -4.31 -10.88
CA SER A 376 38.58 -3.57 -12.09
C SER A 376 39.20 -2.20 -11.76
N LYS A 377 40.16 -1.78 -12.55
CA LYS A 377 40.77 -0.42 -12.42
C LYS A 377 39.70 0.69 -12.57
N LYS A 378 38.59 0.42 -13.26
CA LYS A 378 37.47 1.33 -13.48
C LYS A 378 36.62 1.55 -12.24
N PHE A 379 36.63 0.64 -11.28
CA PHE A 379 35.87 0.78 -10.03
C PHE A 379 36.27 2.04 -9.24
N LYS A 380 37.56 2.35 -9.20
CA LYS A 380 38.07 3.53 -8.49
C LYS A 380 37.58 4.87 -9.10
N GLU A 381 37.19 4.85 -10.35
CA GLU A 381 36.78 6.05 -11.10
C GLU A 381 35.24 6.20 -11.15
N ARG A 382 34.45 5.11 -11.11
CA ARG A 382 33.01 5.14 -11.38
C ARG A 382 32.09 4.63 -10.27
N GLY A 383 32.62 3.90 -9.28
CA GLY A 383 31.77 3.34 -8.21
C GLY A 383 30.66 2.43 -8.76
N ASP A 384 31.05 1.33 -9.41
CA ASP A 384 30.11 0.36 -10.02
C ASP A 384 29.35 -0.41 -8.94
N TYR A 385 28.34 0.22 -8.37
CA TYR A 385 27.43 -0.39 -7.42
C TYR A 385 25.98 -0.06 -7.76
N THR A 386 25.07 -0.88 -7.29
CA THR A 386 23.62 -0.63 -7.38
C THR A 386 22.98 -0.82 -6.03
N TRP A 387 21.85 -0.18 -5.82
CA TRP A 387 21.04 -0.35 -4.63
C TRP A 387 20.05 -1.49 -4.82
N ILE A 388 19.95 -2.36 -3.85
CA ILE A 388 18.92 -3.40 -3.79
C ILE A 388 18.12 -3.26 -2.49
N ASP A 389 16.87 -3.60 -2.58
CA ASP A 389 15.99 -3.93 -1.47
C ASP A 389 15.67 -5.44 -1.49
N LEU A 390 15.04 -5.91 -0.45
CA LEU A 390 14.67 -7.32 -0.28
C LEU A 390 13.44 -7.70 -1.09
#